data_dcf704db919327e7b3514274e14a6786
#
_entry.id   dcf704db919327e7b3514274e14a6786
#
_cell.length_a   1.000
_cell.length_b   1.000
_cell.length_c   1.000
_cell.angle_alpha   90.00
_cell.angle_beta   90.00
_cell.angle_gamma   90.00
#
_symmetry.space_group_name_H-M   'P 1'
#
loop_
_entity.id
_entity.type
_entity.pdbx_description
1 polymer ?
#
loop_
_entity_poly.entity_id
_entity_poly.type
_entity_poly.pdbx_seq_one_letter_code
_entity_poly.pdbx_strand_id
1 'polypeptide(L)'
;MVKGTTVQQLFDLTGKVFLIAGGAHNLGRDMAVALAEAGASGVVTSRKASSAEEAAFDISESTGQTIVGMPLDATKEDEVKNLFINVMNRFGRVDILVNCVGGGNVSGNSTILEERNLSDWDLLVQTNLTSIFLLCKQGSVIMKKQHSGSIINIASIAGIVGRDRRVYPPGMPMQSIDYAASKAAVIGLTRDLAAYLGPDGVRVNAISPGGFERGQLKEFIEAYSYKTPLRRMGRDGIDIKGAILFLSSEASAYVTGHNLVVDGGFTICQ
;
A
#
# COMPACT_ATOMS: atom_id res chain seq x y z
N MET A 1 -33.23 -19.97 -8.13
CA MET A 1 -32.28 -19.81 -6.99
C MET A 1 -30.92 -19.47 -7.57
N VAL A 2 -30.43 -18.27 -7.31
CA VAL A 2 -29.03 -17.92 -7.60
C VAL A 2 -28.19 -18.86 -6.75
N LYS A 3 -27.37 -19.74 -7.34
CA LYS A 3 -26.39 -20.53 -6.59
C LYS A 3 -25.46 -19.51 -5.90
N GLY A 4 -25.58 -19.39 -4.59
CA GLY A 4 -24.82 -18.41 -3.84
C GLY A 4 -23.33 -18.74 -3.93
N THR A 5 -22.51 -17.73 -4.24
CA THR A 5 -21.06 -17.79 -4.14
C THR A 5 -20.69 -18.03 -2.66
N THR A 6 -19.86 -18.99 -2.37
CA THR A 6 -19.39 -19.24 -0.98
C THR A 6 -18.44 -18.14 -0.52
N VAL A 7 -18.30 -17.97 0.79
CA VAL A 7 -17.35 -17.00 1.36
C VAL A 7 -15.92 -17.31 0.89
N GLN A 8 -15.52 -18.57 0.81
CA GLN A 8 -14.19 -18.97 0.30
C GLN A 8 -13.99 -18.51 -1.14
N GLN A 9 -15.00 -18.67 -1.99
CA GLN A 9 -14.94 -18.22 -3.39
C GLN A 9 -14.84 -16.69 -3.50
N LEU A 10 -15.41 -15.93 -2.56
CA LEU A 10 -15.28 -14.47 -2.57
C LEU A 10 -13.83 -14.00 -2.32
N PHE A 11 -13.03 -14.77 -1.62
CA PHE A 11 -11.64 -14.46 -1.30
C PHE A 11 -10.62 -15.15 -2.23
N ASP A 12 -11.07 -16.00 -3.15
CA ASP A 12 -10.20 -16.71 -4.10
C ASP A 12 -9.68 -15.74 -5.18
N LEU A 13 -8.36 -15.68 -5.30
CA LEU A 13 -7.65 -14.85 -6.29
C LEU A 13 -6.98 -15.70 -7.38
N THR A 14 -7.35 -16.98 -7.52
CA THR A 14 -6.81 -17.86 -8.57
C THR A 14 -7.02 -17.25 -9.96
N GLY A 15 -5.94 -17.16 -10.75
CA GLY A 15 -5.95 -16.55 -12.07
C GLY A 15 -5.97 -15.02 -12.10
N LYS A 16 -5.95 -14.34 -10.94
CA LYS A 16 -5.77 -12.89 -10.85
C LYS A 16 -4.30 -12.52 -10.89
N VAL A 17 -4.02 -11.31 -11.38
CA VAL A 17 -2.67 -10.75 -11.46
C VAL A 17 -2.59 -9.46 -10.65
N PHE A 18 -1.66 -9.43 -9.70
CA PHE A 18 -1.37 -8.23 -8.93
C PHE A 18 -0.10 -7.51 -9.40
N LEU A 19 -0.08 -6.20 -9.22
CA LEU A 19 1.12 -5.37 -9.28
C LEU A 19 1.23 -4.59 -7.95
N ILE A 20 2.31 -4.83 -7.20
CA ILE A 20 2.59 -4.08 -5.98
C ILE A 20 3.82 -3.19 -6.18
N ALA A 21 3.59 -1.90 -6.31
CA ALA A 21 4.66 -0.92 -6.30
C ALA A 21 5.17 -0.73 -4.86
N GLY A 22 6.47 -1.04 -4.64
CA GLY A 22 7.07 -1.12 -3.30
C GLY A 22 6.80 -2.45 -2.58
N GLY A 23 6.65 -3.53 -3.33
CA GLY A 23 6.31 -4.87 -2.83
C GLY A 23 7.47 -5.71 -2.30
N ALA A 24 8.72 -5.23 -2.35
CA ALA A 24 9.88 -6.03 -1.94
C ALA A 24 10.15 -6.03 -0.43
N HIS A 25 9.59 -5.10 0.32
CA HIS A 25 9.90 -4.93 1.74
C HIS A 25 8.66 -4.62 2.59
N ASN A 26 8.76 -4.89 3.88
CA ASN A 26 7.80 -4.47 4.90
C ASN A 26 6.33 -4.80 4.51
N LEU A 27 5.39 -3.86 4.74
CA LEU A 27 3.96 -4.05 4.44
C LEU A 27 3.70 -4.45 2.97
N GLY A 28 4.50 -3.94 2.03
CA GLY A 28 4.37 -4.31 0.63
C GLY A 28 4.62 -5.79 0.39
N ARG A 29 5.68 -6.35 1.03
CA ARG A 29 5.98 -7.78 0.96
C ARG A 29 4.91 -8.61 1.65
N ASP A 30 4.45 -8.19 2.84
CA ASP A 30 3.39 -8.89 3.57
C ASP A 30 2.10 -8.98 2.74
N MET A 31 1.76 -7.88 2.04
CA MET A 31 0.61 -7.84 1.14
C MET A 31 0.80 -8.73 -0.09
N ALA A 32 2.01 -8.77 -0.67
CA ALA A 32 2.32 -9.65 -1.81
C ALA A 32 2.18 -11.13 -1.42
N VAL A 33 2.70 -11.51 -0.26
CA VAL A 33 2.54 -12.86 0.29
C VAL A 33 1.06 -13.21 0.46
N ALA A 34 0.25 -12.30 1.04
CA ALA A 34 -1.17 -12.55 1.25
C ALA A 34 -1.95 -12.78 -0.05
N LEU A 35 -1.66 -11.98 -1.09
CA LEU A 35 -2.32 -12.15 -2.39
C LEU A 35 -1.87 -13.43 -3.10
N ALA A 36 -0.59 -13.80 -2.98
CA ALA A 36 -0.07 -15.04 -3.53
C ALA A 36 -0.60 -16.28 -2.76
N GLU A 37 -0.69 -16.25 -1.43
CA GLU A 37 -1.34 -17.28 -0.62
C GLU A 37 -2.82 -17.50 -1.01
N ALA A 38 -3.50 -16.44 -1.50
CA ALA A 38 -4.87 -16.52 -2.01
C ALA A 38 -4.97 -16.96 -3.49
N GLY A 39 -3.86 -17.34 -4.13
CA GLY A 39 -3.81 -17.89 -5.49
C GLY A 39 -3.45 -16.90 -6.60
N ALA A 40 -3.17 -15.63 -6.31
CA ALA A 40 -2.79 -14.66 -7.34
C ALA A 40 -1.32 -14.78 -7.73
N SER A 41 -1.03 -14.62 -9.02
CA SER A 41 0.32 -14.36 -9.54
C SER A 41 0.56 -12.85 -9.66
N GLY A 42 1.83 -12.41 -9.85
CA GLY A 42 2.01 -10.98 -10.03
C GLY A 42 3.43 -10.45 -10.02
N VAL A 43 3.51 -9.15 -9.80
CA VAL A 43 4.77 -8.39 -9.82
C VAL A 43 4.95 -7.63 -8.52
N VAL A 44 6.15 -7.71 -7.96
CA VAL A 44 6.62 -6.86 -6.86
C VAL A 44 7.74 -5.96 -7.35
N THR A 45 7.78 -4.70 -6.89
CA THR A 45 8.81 -3.78 -7.33
C THR A 45 9.64 -3.21 -6.18
N SER A 46 10.85 -2.81 -6.51
CA SER A 46 11.76 -2.03 -5.66
C SER A 46 12.63 -1.15 -6.55
N ARG A 47 13.22 -0.08 -6.00
CA ARG A 47 14.23 0.71 -6.72
C ARG A 47 15.48 -0.10 -7.05
N LYS A 48 15.83 -1.10 -6.21
CA LYS A 48 16.93 -2.04 -6.47
C LYS A 48 16.36 -3.31 -7.10
N ALA A 49 16.83 -3.67 -8.30
CA ALA A 49 16.42 -4.86 -9.00
C ALA A 49 16.63 -6.13 -8.15
N SER A 50 17.81 -6.27 -7.54
CA SER A 50 18.14 -7.42 -6.69
C SER A 50 17.15 -7.62 -5.52
N SER A 51 16.71 -6.53 -4.87
CA SER A 51 15.72 -6.64 -3.79
C SER A 51 14.33 -7.07 -4.29
N ALA A 52 13.95 -6.65 -5.50
CA ALA A 52 12.69 -7.07 -6.09
C ALA A 52 12.73 -8.55 -6.51
N GLU A 53 13.86 -8.99 -7.12
CA GLU A 53 14.09 -10.36 -7.55
C GLU A 53 14.14 -11.34 -6.37
N GLU A 54 14.86 -10.99 -5.30
CA GLU A 54 14.94 -11.78 -4.06
C GLU A 54 13.55 -11.95 -3.42
N ALA A 55 12.81 -10.85 -3.26
CA ALA A 55 11.46 -10.91 -2.70
C ALA A 55 10.51 -11.75 -3.58
N ALA A 56 10.60 -11.62 -4.90
CA ALA A 56 9.79 -12.41 -5.83
C ALA A 56 10.13 -13.90 -5.75
N PHE A 57 11.40 -14.24 -5.65
CA PHE A 57 11.88 -15.62 -5.50
C PHE A 57 11.32 -16.24 -4.21
N ASP A 58 11.50 -15.58 -3.06
CA ASP A 58 11.05 -16.07 -1.77
C ASP A 58 9.52 -16.28 -1.72
N ILE A 59 8.76 -15.32 -2.31
CA ILE A 59 7.30 -15.42 -2.36
C ILE A 59 6.87 -16.57 -3.27
N SER A 60 7.52 -16.72 -4.43
CA SER A 60 7.22 -17.83 -5.35
C SER A 60 7.48 -19.19 -4.70
N GLU A 61 8.65 -19.36 -4.06
CA GLU A 61 9.01 -20.60 -3.36
C GLU A 61 8.01 -20.95 -2.23
N SER A 62 7.58 -19.94 -1.45
CA SER A 62 6.71 -20.18 -0.30
C SER A 62 5.25 -20.41 -0.67
N THR A 63 4.79 -19.92 -1.83
CA THR A 63 3.35 -19.94 -2.21
C THR A 63 3.05 -20.79 -3.44
N GLY A 64 4.07 -21.16 -4.22
CA GLY A 64 3.89 -21.85 -5.49
C GLY A 64 3.34 -20.99 -6.62
N GLN A 65 3.17 -19.68 -6.40
CA GLN A 65 2.66 -18.74 -7.40
C GLN A 65 3.78 -18.12 -8.24
N THR A 66 3.48 -17.69 -9.46
CA THR A 66 4.45 -17.00 -10.32
C THR A 66 4.55 -15.54 -9.92
N ILE A 67 5.62 -15.17 -9.23
CA ILE A 67 5.92 -13.79 -8.85
C ILE A 67 7.19 -13.33 -9.59
N VAL A 68 7.16 -12.10 -10.10
CA VAL A 68 8.29 -11.50 -10.83
C VAL A 68 8.73 -10.22 -10.12
N GLY A 69 10.01 -10.10 -9.86
CA GLY A 69 10.63 -8.87 -9.35
C GLY A 69 11.00 -7.93 -10.49
N MET A 70 10.61 -6.66 -10.41
CA MET A 70 10.99 -5.66 -11.40
C MET A 70 11.50 -4.37 -10.73
N PRO A 71 12.55 -3.72 -11.27
CA PRO A 71 12.98 -2.42 -10.76
C PRO A 71 11.95 -1.33 -11.09
N LEU A 72 11.81 -0.35 -10.18
CA LEU A 72 10.94 0.80 -10.38
C LEU A 72 11.37 1.98 -9.52
N ASP A 73 11.65 3.10 -10.12
CA ASP A 73 11.51 4.41 -9.49
C ASP A 73 10.14 5.00 -9.87
N ALA A 74 9.17 4.87 -8.97
CA ALA A 74 7.79 5.30 -9.22
C ALA A 74 7.63 6.83 -9.36
N THR A 75 8.67 7.62 -9.10
CA THR A 75 8.69 9.07 -9.35
C THR A 75 8.95 9.41 -10.83
N LYS A 76 9.35 8.43 -11.63
CA LYS A 76 9.68 8.55 -13.05
C LYS A 76 8.53 8.05 -13.92
N GLU A 77 7.85 8.96 -14.61
CA GLU A 77 6.69 8.60 -15.43
C GLU A 77 7.02 7.54 -16.50
N ASP A 78 8.19 7.64 -17.14
CA ASP A 78 8.57 6.67 -18.18
C ASP A 78 8.89 5.28 -17.60
N GLU A 79 9.49 5.20 -16.39
CA GLU A 79 9.69 3.93 -15.73
C GLU A 79 8.35 3.27 -15.34
N VAL A 80 7.39 4.08 -14.87
CA VAL A 80 6.03 3.60 -14.58
C VAL A 80 5.35 3.08 -15.84
N LYS A 81 5.40 3.81 -16.97
CA LYS A 81 4.85 3.32 -18.25
C LYS A 81 5.48 2.01 -18.69
N ASN A 82 6.80 1.91 -18.65
CA ASN A 82 7.54 0.71 -19.05
C ASN A 82 7.21 -0.48 -18.14
N LEU A 83 7.05 -0.26 -16.83
CA LEU A 83 6.62 -1.30 -15.91
C LEU A 83 5.28 -1.92 -16.35
N PHE A 84 4.26 -1.10 -16.62
CA PHE A 84 2.95 -1.61 -17.04
C PHE A 84 3.01 -2.32 -18.39
N ILE A 85 3.84 -1.87 -19.35
CA ILE A 85 4.09 -2.58 -20.62
C ILE A 85 4.66 -3.96 -20.32
N ASN A 86 5.67 -4.07 -19.45
CA ASN A 86 6.31 -5.34 -19.10
C ASN A 86 5.34 -6.30 -18.38
N VAL A 87 4.52 -5.78 -17.46
CA VAL A 87 3.48 -6.57 -16.78
C VAL A 87 2.46 -7.11 -17.79
N MET A 88 1.99 -6.27 -18.71
CA MET A 88 1.04 -6.69 -19.75
C MET A 88 1.65 -7.71 -20.72
N ASN A 89 2.91 -7.55 -21.11
CA ASN A 89 3.61 -8.54 -21.95
C ASN A 89 3.76 -9.88 -21.24
N ARG A 90 3.95 -9.89 -19.93
CA ARG A 90 4.18 -11.10 -19.13
C ARG A 90 2.92 -11.84 -18.75
N PHE A 91 1.87 -11.10 -18.35
CA PHE A 91 0.65 -11.64 -17.73
C PHE A 91 -0.62 -11.35 -18.51
N GLY A 92 -0.61 -10.40 -19.45
CA GLY A 92 -1.77 -10.00 -20.26
C GLY A 92 -2.85 -9.19 -19.51
N ARG A 93 -2.70 -8.98 -18.20
CA ARG A 93 -3.70 -8.31 -17.35
C ARG A 93 -3.10 -7.72 -16.09
N VAL A 94 -3.84 -6.80 -15.46
CA VAL A 94 -3.62 -6.32 -14.09
C VAL A 94 -4.97 -6.23 -13.40
N ASP A 95 -5.24 -7.11 -12.43
CA ASP A 95 -6.51 -7.13 -11.68
C ASP A 95 -6.41 -6.33 -10.39
N ILE A 96 -5.25 -6.31 -9.77
CA ILE A 96 -5.01 -5.69 -8.47
C ILE A 96 -3.77 -4.81 -8.59
N LEU A 97 -3.93 -3.52 -8.29
CA LEU A 97 -2.82 -2.57 -8.18
C LEU A 97 -2.70 -2.09 -6.73
N VAL A 98 -1.56 -2.35 -6.09
CA VAL A 98 -1.27 -1.88 -4.74
C VAL A 98 -0.16 -0.84 -4.79
N ASN A 99 -0.49 0.38 -4.39
CA ASN A 99 0.46 1.50 -4.35
C ASN A 99 1.04 1.62 -2.93
N CYS A 100 2.15 0.93 -2.67
CA CYS A 100 2.84 0.88 -1.38
C CYS A 100 4.21 1.59 -1.40
N VAL A 101 4.35 2.54 -2.32
CA VAL A 101 5.56 3.38 -2.43
C VAL A 101 5.56 4.49 -1.40
N GLY A 102 6.76 4.93 -0.99
CA GLY A 102 6.91 6.07 -0.11
C GLY A 102 7.56 5.74 1.24
N GLY A 103 7.64 6.77 2.08
CA GLY A 103 8.24 6.68 3.41
C GLY A 103 8.12 7.99 4.18
N GLY A 104 8.42 7.93 5.47
CA GLY A 104 8.25 9.08 6.38
C GLY A 104 9.38 10.10 6.36
N ASN A 105 10.58 9.70 5.93
CA ASN A 105 11.73 10.59 5.74
C ASN A 105 12.56 10.09 4.56
N VAL A 106 12.23 10.55 3.37
CA VAL A 106 12.88 10.13 2.12
C VAL A 106 14.18 10.90 1.82
N SER A 107 14.35 12.10 2.38
CA SER A 107 15.54 12.92 2.18
C SER A 107 16.67 12.61 3.16
N GLY A 108 16.37 11.98 4.30
CA GLY A 108 17.31 11.82 5.41
C GLY A 108 17.60 13.10 6.19
N ASN A 109 16.99 14.24 5.80
CA ASN A 109 17.18 15.54 6.43
C ASN A 109 16.32 15.70 7.70
N SER A 110 16.44 16.85 8.38
CA SER A 110 15.66 17.14 9.59
C SER A 110 14.16 17.00 9.37
N THR A 111 13.47 16.51 10.38
CA THR A 111 12.00 16.41 10.42
C THR A 111 11.36 17.57 11.20
N ILE A 112 12.18 18.50 11.71
CA ILE A 112 11.76 19.72 12.40
C ILE A 112 11.22 20.70 11.36
N LEU A 113 10.05 21.26 11.61
CA LEU A 113 9.34 22.10 10.62
C LEU A 113 10.19 23.30 10.17
N GLU A 114 10.83 23.99 11.11
CA GLU A 114 11.60 25.20 10.88
C GLU A 114 12.90 24.94 10.10
N GLU A 115 13.35 23.70 10.06
CA GLU A 115 14.56 23.26 9.36
C GLU A 115 14.25 22.61 8.00
N ARG A 116 12.95 22.34 7.71
CA ARG A 116 12.53 21.77 6.42
C ARG A 116 12.59 22.81 5.32
N ASN A 117 13.27 22.49 4.24
CA ASN A 117 13.29 23.33 3.05
C ASN A 117 12.26 22.84 2.01
N LEU A 118 11.99 23.65 1.01
CA LEU A 118 11.00 23.33 -0.03
C LEU A 118 11.38 22.08 -0.83
N SER A 119 12.67 21.85 -1.08
CA SER A 119 13.11 20.65 -1.82
C SER A 119 12.85 19.35 -1.05
N ASP A 120 12.89 19.37 0.29
CA ASP A 120 12.50 18.22 1.12
C ASP A 120 11.00 17.93 1.03
N TRP A 121 10.20 19.01 1.08
CA TRP A 121 8.75 18.93 0.87
C TRP A 121 8.43 18.34 -0.51
N ASP A 122 9.01 18.91 -1.58
CA ASP A 122 8.76 18.49 -2.95
C ASP A 122 9.16 17.02 -3.17
N LEU A 123 10.32 16.61 -2.66
CA LEU A 123 10.79 15.22 -2.75
C LEU A 123 9.82 14.26 -2.06
N LEU A 124 9.29 14.63 -0.89
CA LEU A 124 8.38 13.76 -0.16
C LEU A 124 7.01 13.70 -0.82
N VAL A 125 6.48 14.81 -1.31
CA VAL A 125 5.24 14.86 -2.10
C VAL A 125 5.41 14.05 -3.39
N GLN A 126 6.52 14.19 -4.09
CA GLN A 126 6.82 13.42 -5.29
C GLN A 126 6.85 11.91 -5.00
N THR A 127 7.50 11.51 -3.89
CA THR A 127 7.62 10.09 -3.53
C THR A 127 6.33 9.48 -3.02
N ASN A 128 5.54 10.21 -2.20
CA ASN A 128 4.39 9.64 -1.50
C ASN A 128 3.04 9.90 -2.19
N LEU A 129 2.95 10.91 -3.06
CA LEU A 129 1.70 11.30 -3.72
C LEU A 129 1.80 11.23 -5.24
N THR A 130 2.76 11.94 -5.86
CA THR A 130 2.89 11.97 -7.31
C THR A 130 3.14 10.58 -7.89
N SER A 131 3.97 9.75 -7.22
CA SER A 131 4.19 8.36 -7.62
C SER A 131 2.89 7.53 -7.64
N ILE A 132 2.04 7.69 -6.62
CA ILE A 132 0.74 7.00 -6.54
C ILE A 132 -0.18 7.48 -7.68
N PHE A 133 -0.20 8.78 -7.96
CA PHE A 133 -0.94 9.32 -9.10
C PHE A 133 -0.49 8.71 -10.43
N LEU A 134 0.82 8.63 -10.68
CA LEU A 134 1.38 8.06 -11.92
C LEU A 134 1.01 6.58 -12.07
N LEU A 135 1.08 5.79 -10.99
CA LEU A 135 0.70 4.39 -10.97
C LEU A 135 -0.81 4.21 -11.22
N CYS A 136 -1.66 5.00 -10.54
CA CYS A 136 -3.10 5.00 -10.77
C CYS A 136 -3.45 5.39 -12.21
N LYS A 137 -2.76 6.39 -12.79
CA LYS A 137 -2.94 6.83 -14.18
C LYS A 137 -2.71 5.68 -15.17
N GLN A 138 -1.63 4.92 -15.03
CA GLN A 138 -1.34 3.80 -15.92
C GLN A 138 -2.24 2.59 -15.65
N GLY A 139 -2.46 2.24 -14.38
CA GLY A 139 -3.34 1.14 -13.99
C GLY A 139 -4.78 1.34 -14.48
N SER A 140 -5.29 2.58 -14.39
CA SER A 140 -6.64 2.90 -14.85
C SER A 140 -6.85 2.65 -16.35
N VAL A 141 -5.85 2.91 -17.18
CA VAL A 141 -5.94 2.67 -18.65
C VAL A 141 -6.18 1.20 -18.96
N ILE A 142 -5.52 0.30 -18.22
CA ILE A 142 -5.65 -1.15 -18.38
C ILE A 142 -6.98 -1.63 -17.80
N MET A 143 -7.27 -1.26 -16.56
CA MET A 143 -8.45 -1.73 -15.83
C MET A 143 -9.77 -1.25 -16.47
N LYS A 144 -9.80 -0.02 -17.02
CA LYS A 144 -10.96 0.46 -17.82
C LYS A 144 -11.21 -0.42 -19.04
N LYS A 145 -10.17 -0.83 -19.76
CA LYS A 145 -10.31 -1.75 -20.91
C LYS A 145 -10.75 -3.15 -20.48
N GLN A 146 -10.37 -3.59 -19.30
CA GLN A 146 -10.78 -4.86 -18.71
C GLN A 146 -12.22 -4.82 -18.15
N HIS A 147 -12.80 -3.60 -17.93
CA HIS A 147 -14.03 -3.37 -17.18
C HIS A 147 -14.01 -4.04 -15.79
N SER A 148 -12.83 -4.10 -15.18
CA SER A 148 -12.62 -4.75 -13.90
C SER A 148 -11.25 -4.34 -13.32
N GLY A 149 -11.18 -4.14 -12.02
CA GLY A 149 -9.94 -3.89 -11.31
C GLY A 149 -10.14 -3.44 -9.87
N SER A 150 -9.11 -3.63 -9.05
CA SER A 150 -9.05 -3.10 -7.69
C SER A 150 -7.74 -2.35 -7.47
N ILE A 151 -7.82 -1.05 -7.20
CA ILE A 151 -6.68 -0.20 -6.84
C ILE A 151 -6.70 0.04 -5.34
N ILE A 152 -5.59 -0.26 -4.66
CA ILE A 152 -5.44 -0.07 -3.23
C ILE A 152 -4.25 0.86 -2.97
N ASN A 153 -4.52 2.05 -2.43
CA ASN A 153 -3.52 3.05 -2.10
C ASN A 153 -3.14 2.94 -0.62
N ILE A 154 -1.87 2.80 -0.31
CA ILE A 154 -1.40 2.75 1.07
C ILE A 154 -1.19 4.18 1.60
N ALA A 155 -2.18 4.63 2.38
CA ALA A 155 -2.16 5.88 3.11
C ALA A 155 -1.45 5.71 4.48
N SER A 156 -1.97 6.30 5.53
CA SER A 156 -1.47 6.18 6.91
C SER A 156 -2.48 6.79 7.88
N ILE A 157 -2.48 6.36 9.14
CA ILE A 157 -3.18 7.06 10.22
C ILE A 157 -2.70 8.52 10.36
N ALA A 158 -1.45 8.83 9.97
CA ALA A 158 -0.93 10.20 9.97
C ALA A 158 -1.67 11.14 8.99
N GLY A 159 -2.40 10.59 7.99
CA GLY A 159 -3.29 11.35 7.10
C GLY A 159 -4.70 11.54 7.65
N ILE A 160 -5.01 10.99 8.84
CA ILE A 160 -6.35 11.02 9.46
C ILE A 160 -6.35 11.86 10.72
N VAL A 161 -5.34 11.64 11.58
CA VAL A 161 -5.23 12.30 12.90
C VAL A 161 -3.86 12.95 13.07
N GLY A 162 -3.80 13.97 13.91
CA GLY A 162 -2.52 14.55 14.35
C GLY A 162 -1.70 13.51 15.11
N ARG A 163 -0.39 13.50 14.85
CA ARG A 163 0.50 12.56 15.51
C ARG A 163 0.69 12.90 16.98
N ASP A 164 0.47 11.94 17.86
CA ASP A 164 0.86 12.08 19.26
C ASP A 164 2.36 11.95 19.41
N ARG A 165 3.02 13.08 19.61
CA ARG A 165 4.48 13.16 19.75
C ARG A 165 4.99 12.58 21.07
N ARG A 166 4.12 12.40 22.07
CA ARG A 166 4.47 11.87 23.40
C ARG A 166 4.84 10.39 23.40
N VAL A 167 4.48 9.65 22.33
CA VAL A 167 4.88 8.23 22.20
C VAL A 167 6.32 8.06 21.72
N TYR A 168 6.98 9.13 21.28
CA TYR A 168 8.35 9.09 20.78
C TYR A 168 9.32 9.42 21.92
N PRO A 169 10.20 8.47 22.31
CA PRO A 169 11.22 8.76 23.32
C PRO A 169 12.19 9.83 22.82
N PRO A 170 12.87 10.53 23.73
CA PRO A 170 13.87 11.54 23.39
C PRO A 170 14.91 11.00 22.40
N GLY A 171 15.22 11.77 21.35
CA GLY A 171 16.19 11.39 20.31
C GLY A 171 15.68 10.43 19.23
N MET A 172 14.46 9.89 19.35
CA MET A 172 13.88 9.09 18.28
C MET A 172 13.39 9.99 17.13
N PRO A 173 13.86 9.77 15.89
CA PRO A 173 13.38 10.54 14.75
C PRO A 173 11.88 10.36 14.53
N MET A 174 11.15 11.47 14.38
CA MET A 174 9.74 11.47 14.00
C MET A 174 9.64 11.66 12.49
N GLN A 175 8.52 11.24 11.92
CA GLN A 175 8.20 11.58 10.54
C GLN A 175 7.90 13.08 10.41
N SER A 176 8.25 13.68 9.28
CA SER A 176 8.01 15.09 8.98
C SER A 176 6.52 15.42 8.77
N ILE A 177 6.19 16.71 8.77
CA ILE A 177 4.80 17.19 8.62
C ILE A 177 4.27 16.96 7.19
N ASP A 178 5.13 17.07 6.19
CA ASP A 178 4.85 16.82 4.78
C ASP A 178 4.42 15.35 4.53
N TYR A 179 4.88 14.40 5.36
CA TYR A 179 4.38 13.03 5.31
C TYR A 179 2.89 12.95 5.64
N ALA A 180 2.45 13.61 6.71
CA ALA A 180 1.02 13.62 7.07
C ALA A 180 0.18 14.27 5.98
N ALA A 181 0.63 15.40 5.42
CA ALA A 181 -0.01 16.10 4.32
C ALA A 181 -0.15 15.21 3.08
N SER A 182 0.94 14.54 2.66
CA SER A 182 0.91 13.64 1.51
C SER A 182 -0.03 12.45 1.72
N LYS A 183 -0.06 11.86 2.93
CA LYS A 183 -0.93 10.71 3.23
C LYS A 183 -2.41 11.11 3.34
N ALA A 184 -2.72 12.33 3.79
CA ALA A 184 -4.06 12.91 3.71
C ALA A 184 -4.51 13.11 2.25
N ALA A 185 -3.61 13.62 1.39
CA ALA A 185 -3.87 13.79 -0.03
C ALA A 185 -4.12 12.45 -0.75
N VAL A 186 -3.45 11.36 -0.36
CA VAL A 186 -3.72 10.01 -0.91
C VAL A 186 -5.15 9.56 -0.61
N ILE A 187 -5.70 9.87 0.57
CA ILE A 187 -7.09 9.56 0.91
C ILE A 187 -8.06 10.37 0.04
N GLY A 188 -7.77 11.66 -0.19
CA GLY A 188 -8.55 12.51 -1.10
C GLY A 188 -8.53 12.00 -2.54
N LEU A 189 -7.32 11.71 -3.06
CA LEU A 189 -7.12 11.12 -4.40
C LEU A 189 -7.90 9.79 -4.57
N THR A 190 -7.90 8.94 -3.55
CA THR A 190 -8.62 7.66 -3.56
C THR A 190 -10.12 7.84 -3.78
N ARG A 191 -10.75 8.81 -3.08
CA ARG A 191 -12.18 9.08 -3.20
C ARG A 191 -12.58 9.58 -4.59
N ASP A 192 -11.81 10.52 -5.12
CA ASP A 192 -12.10 11.09 -6.43
C ASP A 192 -11.88 10.06 -7.55
N LEU A 193 -10.80 9.28 -7.49
CA LEU A 193 -10.56 8.18 -8.42
C LEU A 193 -11.65 7.09 -8.35
N ALA A 194 -12.19 6.80 -7.17
CA ALA A 194 -13.28 5.84 -7.02
C ALA A 194 -14.55 6.29 -7.74
N ALA A 195 -14.89 7.57 -7.63
CA ALA A 195 -16.01 8.16 -8.35
C ALA A 195 -15.77 8.17 -9.87
N TYR A 196 -14.55 8.51 -10.30
CA TYR A 196 -14.17 8.58 -11.71
C TYR A 196 -14.13 7.20 -12.40
N LEU A 197 -13.63 6.16 -11.72
CA LEU A 197 -13.41 4.83 -12.29
C LEU A 197 -14.57 3.85 -12.04
N GLY A 198 -15.46 4.14 -11.09
CA GLY A 198 -16.59 3.29 -10.74
C GLY A 198 -17.47 2.90 -11.91
N PRO A 199 -17.85 3.82 -12.84
CA PRO A 199 -18.62 3.49 -14.04
C PRO A 199 -17.95 2.46 -14.97
N ASP A 200 -16.61 2.35 -14.90
CA ASP A 200 -15.85 1.38 -15.68
C ASP A 200 -15.63 0.03 -14.93
N GLY A 201 -16.30 -0.18 -13.79
CA GLY A 201 -16.17 -1.41 -12.99
C GLY A 201 -14.87 -1.51 -12.17
N VAL A 202 -14.17 -0.40 -11.97
CA VAL A 202 -12.90 -0.36 -11.21
C VAL A 202 -13.13 0.22 -9.82
N ARG A 203 -12.75 -0.51 -8.78
CA ARG A 203 -12.81 -0.05 -7.39
C ARG A 203 -11.49 0.60 -6.98
N VAL A 204 -11.57 1.66 -6.22
CA VAL A 204 -10.38 2.34 -5.67
C VAL A 204 -10.58 2.56 -4.18
N ASN A 205 -9.71 2.00 -3.36
CA ASN A 205 -9.76 2.13 -1.90
C ASN A 205 -8.38 2.49 -1.33
N ALA A 206 -8.36 2.93 -0.08
CA ALA A 206 -7.13 3.13 0.67
C ALA A 206 -7.06 2.20 1.88
N ILE A 207 -5.85 1.84 2.29
CA ILE A 207 -5.57 1.30 3.62
C ILE A 207 -4.74 2.34 4.37
N SER A 208 -5.15 2.66 5.60
CA SER A 208 -4.40 3.52 6.53
C SER A 208 -3.85 2.68 7.68
N PRO A 209 -2.60 2.17 7.56
CA PRO A 209 -1.98 1.43 8.64
C PRO A 209 -1.60 2.33 9.82
N GLY A 210 -1.71 1.79 11.04
CA GLY A 210 -1.04 2.30 12.23
C GLY A 210 0.43 1.86 12.31
N GLY A 211 0.98 1.86 13.52
CA GLY A 211 2.32 1.36 13.79
C GLY A 211 2.36 -0.17 13.77
N PHE A 212 3.29 -0.74 12.99
CA PHE A 212 3.63 -2.16 12.98
C PHE A 212 4.97 -2.38 13.66
N GLU A 213 5.07 -3.42 14.49
CA GLU A 213 6.29 -3.74 15.23
C GLU A 213 7.34 -4.35 14.30
N ARG A 214 8.50 -3.69 14.21
CA ARG A 214 9.64 -4.06 13.36
C ARG A 214 10.97 -3.71 14.02
N GLY A 215 11.10 -4.02 15.31
CA GLY A 215 12.34 -3.78 16.05
C GLY A 215 12.61 -2.32 16.41
N GLN A 216 11.56 -1.51 16.56
CA GLN A 216 11.66 -0.17 17.12
C GLN A 216 12.12 -0.23 18.60
N LEU A 217 12.52 0.93 19.14
CA LEU A 217 12.89 1.05 20.56
C LEU A 217 11.76 0.54 21.46
N LYS A 218 12.10 -0.19 22.49
CA LYS A 218 11.15 -0.81 23.43
C LYS A 218 10.22 0.23 24.06
N GLU A 219 10.77 1.37 24.45
CA GLU A 219 10.01 2.48 25.04
C GLU A 219 8.96 3.04 24.08
N PHE A 220 9.27 3.09 22.77
CA PHE A 220 8.30 3.48 21.74
C PHE A 220 7.19 2.43 21.59
N ILE A 221 7.56 1.14 21.53
CA ILE A 221 6.59 0.03 21.39
C ILE A 221 5.63 0.04 22.59
N GLU A 222 6.14 0.20 23.81
CA GLU A 222 5.34 0.24 25.03
C GLU A 222 4.39 1.47 25.05
N ALA A 223 4.91 2.67 24.75
CA ALA A 223 4.12 3.90 24.73
C ALA A 223 3.04 3.86 23.64
N TYR A 224 3.38 3.37 22.43
CA TYR A 224 2.43 3.21 21.33
C TYR A 224 1.34 2.18 21.70
N SER A 225 1.74 1.02 22.23
CA SER A 225 0.83 -0.06 22.64
C SER A 225 -0.11 0.38 23.75
N TYR A 226 0.37 1.18 24.72
CA TYR A 226 -0.47 1.72 25.78
C TYR A 226 -1.62 2.59 25.24
N LYS A 227 -1.37 3.37 24.19
CA LYS A 227 -2.38 4.21 23.54
C LYS A 227 -3.31 3.44 22.58
N THR A 228 -2.87 2.28 22.14
CA THR A 228 -3.67 1.45 21.23
C THR A 228 -4.73 0.66 22.05
N PRO A 229 -6.04 0.73 21.75
CA PRO A 229 -7.07 -0.07 22.44
C PRO A 229 -6.75 -1.57 22.49
N LEU A 230 -6.21 -2.15 21.40
CA LEU A 230 -5.78 -3.55 21.38
C LEU A 230 -4.47 -3.81 22.14
N ARG A 231 -3.89 -2.80 22.81
CA ARG A 231 -2.72 -2.90 23.68
C ARG A 231 -1.47 -3.48 23.02
N ARG A 232 -1.33 -3.30 21.73
CA ARG A 232 -0.17 -3.73 20.95
C ARG A 232 -0.04 -2.94 19.67
N MET A 233 1.13 -2.93 19.07
CA MET A 233 1.34 -2.55 17.68
C MET A 233 0.83 -3.67 16.74
N GLY A 234 0.69 -3.37 15.46
CA GLY A 234 0.39 -4.36 14.43
C GLY A 234 1.53 -5.39 14.34
N ARG A 235 1.17 -6.66 14.20
CA ARG A 235 2.14 -7.76 14.01
C ARG A 235 2.62 -7.75 12.57
N ASP A 236 3.94 -7.71 12.40
CA ASP A 236 4.59 -7.80 11.10
C ASP A 236 4.25 -9.15 10.42
N GLY A 237 4.07 -9.15 9.12
CA GLY A 237 3.71 -10.34 8.35
C GLY A 237 2.29 -10.88 8.58
N ILE A 238 1.47 -10.26 9.46
CA ILE A 238 0.17 -10.83 9.84
C ILE A 238 -0.98 -9.83 9.69
N ASP A 239 -0.96 -8.72 10.45
CA ASP A 239 -2.19 -7.93 10.67
C ASP A 239 -2.65 -7.10 9.46
N ILE A 240 -1.81 -6.96 8.42
CA ILE A 240 -2.19 -6.32 7.15
C ILE A 240 -2.82 -7.29 6.15
N LYS A 241 -2.56 -8.61 6.25
CA LYS A 241 -2.93 -9.61 5.25
C LYS A 241 -4.44 -9.67 5.00
N GLY A 242 -5.25 -9.69 6.07
CA GLY A 242 -6.70 -9.74 5.93
C GLY A 242 -7.28 -8.51 5.23
N ALA A 243 -6.75 -7.32 5.52
CA ALA A 243 -7.22 -6.06 4.93
C ALA A 243 -6.93 -5.99 3.43
N ILE A 244 -5.72 -6.35 3.01
CA ILE A 244 -5.35 -6.34 1.58
C ILE A 244 -6.13 -7.41 0.81
N LEU A 245 -6.29 -8.61 1.35
CA LEU A 245 -7.05 -9.68 0.71
C LEU A 245 -8.52 -9.27 0.54
N PHE A 246 -9.15 -8.69 1.57
CA PHE A 246 -10.52 -8.19 1.49
C PHE A 246 -10.69 -7.17 0.36
N LEU A 247 -9.88 -6.10 0.33
CA LEU A 247 -10.01 -5.05 -0.68
C LEU A 247 -9.64 -5.51 -2.09
N SER A 248 -8.81 -6.53 -2.24
CA SER A 248 -8.37 -7.10 -3.52
C SER A 248 -9.37 -8.08 -4.13
N SER A 249 -10.29 -8.62 -3.35
CA SER A 249 -11.16 -9.73 -3.72
C SER A 249 -12.61 -9.31 -3.97
N GLU A 250 -13.43 -10.25 -4.44
CA GLU A 250 -14.87 -10.06 -4.64
C GLU A 250 -15.63 -9.89 -3.31
N ALA A 251 -15.01 -10.22 -2.16
CA ALA A 251 -15.58 -9.94 -0.84
C ALA A 251 -15.81 -8.44 -0.59
N SER A 252 -15.14 -7.58 -1.35
CA SER A 252 -15.31 -6.11 -1.31
C SER A 252 -15.91 -5.54 -2.60
N ALA A 253 -16.66 -6.34 -3.39
CA ALA A 253 -17.24 -5.92 -4.68
C ALA A 253 -18.10 -4.64 -4.59
N TYR A 254 -18.70 -4.37 -3.43
CA TYR A 254 -19.53 -3.18 -3.19
C TYR A 254 -18.84 -2.12 -2.32
N VAL A 255 -17.48 -2.15 -2.26
CA VAL A 255 -16.66 -1.21 -1.48
C VAL A 255 -15.74 -0.44 -2.41
N THR A 256 -15.97 0.86 -2.57
CA THR A 256 -15.10 1.78 -3.33
C THR A 256 -15.08 3.16 -2.66
N GLY A 257 -13.99 3.90 -2.79
CA GLY A 257 -13.79 5.20 -2.14
C GLY A 257 -13.53 5.13 -0.63
N HIS A 258 -13.42 3.93 -0.07
CA HIS A 258 -13.24 3.71 1.36
C HIS A 258 -11.77 3.83 1.79
N ASN A 259 -11.57 4.33 3.02
CA ASN A 259 -10.28 4.31 3.69
C ASN A 259 -10.36 3.34 4.88
N LEU A 260 -9.84 2.13 4.70
CA LEU A 260 -9.82 1.09 5.72
C LEU A 260 -8.67 1.33 6.70
N VAL A 261 -9.01 1.69 7.93
CA VAL A 261 -8.02 1.91 9.00
C VAL A 261 -7.64 0.57 9.64
N VAL A 262 -6.33 0.30 9.74
CA VAL A 262 -5.77 -0.93 10.33
C VAL A 262 -4.74 -0.53 11.38
N ASP A 263 -5.19 -0.18 12.57
CA ASP A 263 -4.38 0.51 13.58
C ASP A 263 -4.61 0.03 15.03
N GLY A 264 -5.38 -1.03 15.23
CA GLY A 264 -5.73 -1.53 16.56
C GLY A 264 -6.60 -0.57 17.39
N GLY A 265 -7.20 0.44 16.74
CA GLY A 265 -8.02 1.47 17.37
C GLY A 265 -7.23 2.71 17.81
N PHE A 266 -5.96 2.85 17.43
CA PHE A 266 -5.12 3.99 17.83
C PHE A 266 -5.77 5.35 17.50
N THR A 267 -6.45 5.48 16.35
CA THR A 267 -7.05 6.75 15.92
C THR A 267 -8.38 7.12 16.59
N ILE A 268 -9.04 6.18 17.23
CA ILE A 268 -10.36 6.44 17.87
C ILE A 268 -10.26 6.83 19.34
N CYS A 269 -9.09 6.69 19.96
CA CYS A 269 -8.81 7.06 21.35
C CYS A 269 -7.77 8.19 21.38
N GLN A 270 -8.18 9.41 21.01
CA GLN A 270 -7.36 10.64 21.00
C GLN A 270 -7.63 11.51 22.24
#